data_f70d559771d8ff56c00a1d8aa8811015
#
_entry.id   f70d559771d8ff56c00a1d8aa8811015
#
_cell.length_a   1.000
_cell.length_b   1.000
_cell.length_c   1.000
_cell.angle_alpha   90.00
_cell.angle_beta   90.00
_cell.angle_gamma   90.00
#
_symmetry.space_group_name_H-M   'P 1'
#
loop_
_entity.id
_entity.type
_entity.pdbx_description
1 polymer ?
#
loop_
_entity_poly.entity_id
_entity_poly.type
_entity_poly.pdbx_seq_one_letter_code
_entity_poly.pdbx_strand_id
1 'polypeptide(L)'
;MKKIFLYAYDHINLGDDLFIETIANRYPDTEIYFWTNAQNQKVFKEQKNLKIVDENSTKTKILKKIRPSLAVRYKAGIQKKCDAQVYIGGSIFMEYPTWKNIVSWWEYQSSQYPFFVLGANFGPYHTEEYRSAMDKVYTKLKDICFRDTYSKNLFADNDHVRQAPDILFSYPMPKVEENKKQIFISVISYKDKELNSDFDQMTNEEYIEKMVQITSGFSKEGYQVILASFCREEGDLDAAQEIKNRSGQQRNITIFDYNGTNRKQLLEEMSRSIYIIATRFHGTILGLTAGKSVFPILYSDKTKYVLEDLGFHGEYADLRDPDSLSFENAKKNLESGYKIDVTESVQNAEKHFEKLDEFLNN
;
A
#
# COMPACT_ATOMS: atom_id res chain seq x y z
N MET A 1 -12.59 -23.92 14.32
CA MET A 1 -11.93 -22.61 14.13
C MET A 1 -11.37 -22.61 12.72
N LYS A 2 -11.80 -21.67 11.88
CA LYS A 2 -11.35 -21.52 10.49
C LYS A 2 -9.89 -21.07 10.45
N LYS A 3 -9.21 -21.35 9.32
CA LYS A 3 -7.80 -21.04 9.14
C LYS A 3 -7.56 -20.42 7.78
N ILE A 4 -6.81 -19.32 7.75
CA ILE A 4 -6.39 -18.64 6.53
C ILE A 4 -4.88 -18.76 6.39
N PHE A 5 -4.40 -19.03 5.18
CA PHE A 5 -3.01 -18.80 4.82
C PHE A 5 -2.91 -17.46 4.09
N LEU A 6 -2.17 -16.53 4.67
CA LEU A 6 -2.07 -15.16 4.21
C LEU A 6 -0.80 -14.96 3.38
N TYR A 7 -0.96 -14.33 2.22
CA TYR A 7 0.08 -13.70 1.43
C TYR A 7 -0.11 -12.18 1.51
N ALA A 8 0.95 -11.47 1.77
CA ALA A 8 1.03 -10.02 1.76
C ALA A 8 2.48 -9.61 1.50
N TYR A 9 2.72 -8.32 1.31
CA TYR A 9 4.07 -7.78 1.25
C TYR A 9 4.78 -8.04 2.60
N ASP A 10 6.02 -8.52 2.55
CA ASP A 10 6.71 -9.07 3.71
C ASP A 10 7.74 -8.13 4.35
N HIS A 11 7.96 -6.97 3.75
CA HIS A 11 8.76 -5.90 4.32
C HIS A 11 7.91 -4.92 5.13
N ILE A 12 8.55 -4.21 6.08
CA ILE A 12 7.85 -3.20 6.90
C ILE A 12 7.49 -2.01 6.01
N ASN A 13 6.19 -1.88 5.74
CA ASN A 13 5.59 -0.81 4.96
C ASN A 13 4.25 -0.45 5.58
N LEU A 14 4.02 0.83 5.90
CA LEU A 14 2.82 1.24 6.62
C LEU A 14 1.52 0.74 5.95
N GLY A 15 1.37 0.93 4.64
CA GLY A 15 0.14 0.55 3.93
C GLY A 15 -0.13 -0.95 3.97
N ASP A 16 0.90 -1.76 3.69
CA ASP A 16 0.77 -3.21 3.69
C ASP A 16 0.57 -3.75 5.12
N ASP A 17 1.22 -3.16 6.12
CA ASP A 17 1.02 -3.53 7.52
C ASP A 17 -0.41 -3.22 7.98
N LEU A 18 -1.02 -2.13 7.49
CA LEU A 18 -2.42 -1.80 7.76
C LEU A 18 -3.39 -2.77 7.08
N PHE A 19 -3.08 -3.28 5.88
CA PHE A 19 -3.87 -4.34 5.25
C PHE A 19 -3.87 -5.62 6.10
N ILE A 20 -2.69 -6.04 6.57
CA ILE A 20 -2.54 -7.23 7.41
C ILE A 20 -3.28 -7.04 8.75
N GLU A 21 -3.19 -5.87 9.36
CA GLU A 21 -3.93 -5.55 10.58
C GLU A 21 -5.44 -5.56 10.34
N THR A 22 -5.91 -5.01 9.22
CA THR A 22 -7.33 -4.98 8.88
C THR A 22 -7.91 -6.38 8.76
N ILE A 23 -7.25 -7.30 8.03
CA ILE A 23 -7.73 -8.68 7.91
C ILE A 23 -7.66 -9.41 9.26
N ALA A 24 -6.61 -9.18 10.06
CA ALA A 24 -6.49 -9.81 11.38
C ALA A 24 -7.60 -9.35 12.34
N ASN A 25 -7.91 -8.05 12.35
CA ASN A 25 -8.97 -7.48 13.19
C ASN A 25 -10.36 -7.90 12.74
N ARG A 26 -10.57 -8.08 11.42
CA ARG A 26 -11.86 -8.52 10.88
C ARG A 26 -12.22 -9.95 11.29
N TYR A 27 -11.23 -10.84 11.38
CA TYR A 27 -11.42 -12.26 11.66
C TYR A 27 -10.79 -12.70 12.98
N PRO A 28 -11.21 -12.16 14.14
CA PRO A 28 -10.55 -12.40 15.43
C PRO A 28 -10.60 -13.87 15.86
N ASP A 29 -11.61 -14.62 15.40
CA ASP A 29 -11.82 -16.04 15.71
C ASP A 29 -11.22 -16.99 14.65
N THR A 30 -10.43 -16.47 13.71
CA THR A 30 -9.77 -17.24 12.63
C THR A 30 -8.27 -17.26 12.87
N GLU A 31 -7.64 -18.41 12.80
CA GLU A 31 -6.16 -18.49 12.79
C GLU A 31 -5.64 -18.07 11.41
N ILE A 32 -4.79 -17.04 11.36
CA ILE A 32 -4.19 -16.53 10.14
C ILE A 32 -2.70 -16.87 10.14
N TYR A 33 -2.27 -17.73 9.22
CA TYR A 33 -0.88 -18.12 9.06
C TYR A 33 -0.21 -17.22 8.02
N PHE A 34 0.69 -16.36 8.47
CA PHE A 34 1.44 -15.46 7.59
C PHE A 34 2.88 -15.99 7.42
N TRP A 35 3.20 -16.43 6.20
CA TRP A 35 4.55 -16.90 5.84
C TRP A 35 5.40 -15.70 5.45
N THR A 36 6.29 -15.27 6.34
CA THR A 36 7.04 -14.01 6.22
C THR A 36 8.32 -14.03 7.02
N ASN A 37 9.00 -12.90 7.17
CA ASN A 37 10.20 -12.72 7.97
C ASN A 37 9.91 -12.60 9.47
N ALA A 38 10.88 -13.03 10.32
CA ALA A 38 10.76 -12.95 11.78
C ALA A 38 10.52 -11.54 12.33
N GLN A 39 10.97 -10.49 11.65
CA GLN A 39 10.74 -9.09 12.04
C GLN A 39 9.25 -8.77 12.23
N ASN A 40 8.38 -9.37 11.41
CA ASN A 40 6.95 -9.20 11.48
C ASN A 40 6.31 -9.72 12.79
N GLN A 41 6.99 -10.54 13.58
CA GLN A 41 6.54 -10.92 14.93
C GLN A 41 6.42 -9.69 15.85
N LYS A 42 7.30 -8.69 15.69
CA LYS A 42 7.26 -7.45 16.48
C LYS A 42 6.21 -6.51 15.96
N VAL A 43 6.04 -6.44 14.63
CA VAL A 43 5.06 -5.57 13.96
C VAL A 43 3.65 -5.94 14.37
N PHE A 44 3.34 -7.24 14.41
CA PHE A 44 2.00 -7.78 14.65
C PHE A 44 1.83 -8.48 16.01
N LYS A 45 2.62 -8.11 17.02
CA LYS A 45 2.58 -8.74 18.35
C LYS A 45 1.20 -8.65 19.04
N GLU A 46 0.38 -7.67 18.67
CA GLU A 46 -0.94 -7.44 19.25
C GLU A 46 -2.03 -8.29 18.59
N GLN A 47 -1.84 -8.75 17.36
CA GLN A 47 -2.74 -9.61 16.61
C GLN A 47 -2.57 -11.09 17.03
N LYS A 48 -3.29 -11.51 18.07
CA LYS A 48 -3.13 -12.84 18.68
C LYS A 48 -3.50 -14.00 17.75
N ASN A 49 -4.40 -13.76 16.80
CA ASN A 49 -4.85 -14.72 15.80
C ASN A 49 -3.90 -14.81 14.59
N LEU A 50 -2.95 -13.87 14.42
CA LEU A 50 -1.93 -13.90 13.37
C LEU A 50 -0.73 -14.73 13.82
N LYS A 51 -0.47 -15.83 13.11
CA LYS A 51 0.64 -16.77 13.36
C LYS A 51 1.75 -16.52 12.35
N ILE A 52 2.79 -15.81 12.76
CA ILE A 52 3.97 -15.58 11.92
C ILE A 52 4.74 -16.89 11.77
N VAL A 53 4.89 -17.34 10.53
CA VAL A 53 5.72 -18.50 10.18
C VAL A 53 6.98 -17.97 9.51
N ASP A 54 8.07 -17.91 10.29
CA ASP A 54 9.34 -17.37 9.83
C ASP A 54 9.97 -18.27 8.74
N GLU A 55 10.00 -17.77 7.52
CA GLU A 55 10.58 -18.44 6.36
C GLU A 55 12.10 -18.61 6.44
N ASN A 56 12.76 -17.83 7.31
CA ASN A 56 14.19 -17.85 7.58
C ASN A 56 14.53 -18.50 8.94
N SER A 57 13.55 -19.15 9.58
CA SER A 57 13.77 -19.89 10.82
C SER A 57 14.87 -20.95 10.67
N THR A 58 15.50 -21.32 11.79
CA THR A 58 16.50 -22.40 11.81
C THR A 58 15.96 -23.67 11.16
N LYS A 59 14.70 -24.02 11.44
CA LYS A 59 14.01 -25.16 10.82
C LYS A 59 13.96 -25.05 9.31
N THR A 60 13.49 -23.92 8.79
CA THR A 60 13.35 -23.70 7.34
C THR A 60 14.71 -23.66 6.65
N LYS A 61 15.72 -23.03 7.28
CA LYS A 61 17.11 -23.03 6.77
C LYS A 61 17.71 -24.43 6.70
N ILE A 62 17.50 -25.25 7.72
CA ILE A 62 17.95 -26.65 7.72
C ILE A 62 17.27 -27.43 6.59
N LEU A 63 15.94 -27.28 6.44
CA LEU A 63 15.20 -27.94 5.37
C LEU A 63 15.70 -27.50 3.98
N LYS A 64 15.91 -26.19 3.76
CA LYS A 64 16.47 -25.65 2.50
C LYS A 64 17.88 -26.22 2.24
N LYS A 65 18.72 -26.36 3.29
CA LYS A 65 20.10 -26.88 3.16
C LYS A 65 20.14 -28.38 2.84
N ILE A 66 19.25 -29.19 3.44
CA ILE A 66 19.17 -30.63 3.17
C ILE A 66 18.65 -30.85 1.75
N ARG A 67 17.49 -30.25 1.43
CA ARG A 67 16.88 -30.32 0.10
C ARG A 67 15.84 -29.19 -0.02
N PRO A 68 15.96 -28.25 -0.99
CA PRO A 68 15.04 -27.14 -1.12
C PRO A 68 13.56 -27.53 -1.17
N SER A 69 13.24 -28.68 -1.82
CA SER A 69 11.87 -29.21 -1.90
C SER A 69 11.25 -29.54 -0.52
N LEU A 70 12.06 -29.75 0.53
CA LEU A 70 11.53 -29.99 1.88
C LEU A 70 10.96 -28.71 2.50
N ALA A 71 11.57 -27.56 2.27
CA ALA A 71 11.01 -26.28 2.70
C ALA A 71 9.69 -25.96 1.97
N VAL A 72 9.63 -26.26 0.66
CA VAL A 72 8.39 -26.13 -0.14
C VAL A 72 7.31 -27.06 0.42
N ARG A 73 7.63 -28.33 0.72
CA ARG A 73 6.69 -29.29 1.33
C ARG A 73 6.23 -28.84 2.72
N TYR A 74 7.11 -28.23 3.50
CA TYR A 74 6.76 -27.70 4.82
C TYR A 74 5.73 -26.56 4.69
N LYS A 75 5.96 -25.59 3.78
CA LYS A 75 5.00 -24.52 3.46
C LYS A 75 3.67 -25.12 3.00
N ALA A 76 3.70 -26.01 2.02
CA ALA A 76 2.51 -26.70 1.52
C ALA A 76 1.75 -27.48 2.61
N GLY A 77 2.46 -28.04 3.60
CA GLY A 77 1.85 -28.70 4.75
C GLY A 77 1.09 -27.76 5.67
N ILE A 78 1.48 -26.47 5.75
CA ILE A 78 0.72 -25.43 6.47
C ILE A 78 -0.49 -25.01 5.62
N GLN A 79 -0.29 -24.73 4.34
CA GLN A 79 -1.34 -24.33 3.41
C GLN A 79 -2.50 -25.34 3.36
N LYS A 80 -2.21 -26.64 3.33
CA LYS A 80 -3.20 -27.74 3.34
C LYS A 80 -4.07 -27.80 4.59
N LYS A 81 -3.65 -27.16 5.69
CA LYS A 81 -4.40 -27.10 6.94
C LYS A 81 -5.32 -25.86 7.00
N CYS A 82 -5.21 -24.98 6.03
CA CYS A 82 -5.99 -23.77 5.95
C CYS A 82 -7.21 -23.96 5.04
N ASP A 83 -8.34 -23.39 5.44
CA ASP A 83 -9.60 -23.44 4.70
C ASP A 83 -9.53 -22.57 3.45
N ALA A 84 -8.83 -21.43 3.53
CA ALA A 84 -8.65 -20.48 2.44
C ALA A 84 -7.20 -19.99 2.33
N GLN A 85 -6.83 -19.60 1.13
CA GLN A 85 -5.65 -18.78 0.83
C GLN A 85 -6.11 -17.36 0.53
N VAL A 86 -5.47 -16.37 1.10
CA VAL A 86 -5.78 -14.95 0.85
C VAL A 86 -4.51 -14.22 0.47
N TYR A 87 -4.53 -13.52 -0.66
CA TYR A 87 -3.52 -12.51 -0.97
C TYR A 87 -4.15 -11.13 -0.76
N ILE A 88 -3.61 -10.37 0.19
CA ILE A 88 -4.00 -8.98 0.43
C ILE A 88 -2.84 -8.06 0.07
N GLY A 89 -3.11 -7.04 -0.76
CA GLY A 89 -2.07 -6.10 -1.20
C GLY A 89 -2.45 -5.40 -2.49
N GLY A 90 -1.77 -4.29 -2.78
CA GLY A 90 -2.07 -3.44 -3.93
C GLY A 90 -1.40 -3.93 -5.22
N SER A 91 -0.15 -3.57 -5.45
CA SER A 91 0.56 -3.77 -6.73
C SER A 91 1.18 -5.17 -6.84
N ILE A 92 0.34 -6.20 -6.89
CA ILE A 92 0.77 -7.61 -6.96
C ILE A 92 0.71 -8.21 -8.38
N PHE A 93 0.07 -7.51 -9.32
CA PHE A 93 -0.08 -7.94 -10.71
C PHE A 93 0.66 -7.02 -11.67
N MET A 94 1.97 -6.90 -11.47
CA MET A 94 2.86 -6.18 -12.39
C MET A 94 3.50 -7.16 -13.37
N GLU A 95 3.67 -6.75 -14.63
CA GLU A 95 4.35 -7.56 -15.65
C GLU A 95 5.87 -7.42 -15.51
N TYR A 96 6.51 -8.46 -15.05
CA TYR A 96 7.97 -8.59 -15.00
C TYR A 96 8.48 -9.48 -16.15
N PRO A 97 9.76 -9.44 -16.52
CA PRO A 97 10.33 -10.36 -17.53
C PRO A 97 10.07 -11.84 -17.23
N THR A 98 9.85 -12.19 -15.95
CA THR A 98 9.57 -13.56 -15.48
C THR A 98 8.09 -13.84 -15.30
N TRP A 99 7.18 -13.05 -15.84
CA TRP A 99 5.75 -13.14 -15.63
C TRP A 99 5.14 -14.53 -15.90
N LYS A 100 5.70 -15.31 -16.85
CA LYS A 100 5.21 -16.67 -17.12
C LYS A 100 5.35 -17.60 -15.90
N ASN A 101 6.41 -17.42 -15.12
CA ASN A 101 6.59 -18.16 -13.86
C ASN A 101 5.57 -17.72 -12.81
N ILE A 102 5.26 -16.42 -12.77
CA ILE A 102 4.28 -15.83 -11.86
C ILE A 102 2.87 -16.36 -12.20
N VAL A 103 2.49 -16.36 -13.49
CA VAL A 103 1.22 -16.95 -13.95
C VAL A 103 1.13 -18.43 -13.57
N SER A 104 2.19 -19.22 -13.83
CA SER A 104 2.23 -20.64 -13.48
C SER A 104 2.06 -20.88 -11.97
N TRP A 105 2.64 -19.99 -11.14
CA TRP A 105 2.46 -20.02 -9.69
C TRP A 105 0.99 -19.76 -9.30
N TRP A 106 0.35 -18.73 -9.89
CA TRP A 106 -1.05 -18.42 -9.65
C TRP A 106 -1.98 -19.55 -10.08
N GLU A 107 -1.75 -20.13 -11.27
CA GLU A 107 -2.50 -21.29 -11.75
C GLU A 107 -2.40 -22.48 -10.82
N TYR A 108 -1.20 -22.79 -10.33
CA TYR A 108 -0.99 -23.87 -9.39
C TYR A 108 -1.74 -23.60 -8.07
N GLN A 109 -1.55 -22.41 -7.45
CA GLN A 109 -2.16 -22.11 -6.17
C GLN A 109 -3.70 -22.11 -6.24
N SER A 110 -4.28 -21.48 -7.26
CA SER A 110 -5.73 -21.41 -7.44
C SER A 110 -6.37 -22.76 -7.76
N SER A 111 -5.60 -23.68 -8.36
CA SER A 111 -6.08 -25.05 -8.62
C SER A 111 -6.06 -25.96 -7.37
N GLN A 112 -5.21 -25.64 -6.39
CA GLN A 112 -5.03 -26.48 -5.20
C GLN A 112 -5.85 -26.02 -4.00
N TYR A 113 -6.19 -24.73 -3.93
CA TYR A 113 -6.78 -24.11 -2.76
C TYR A 113 -7.89 -23.13 -3.13
N PRO A 114 -8.94 -22.95 -2.29
CA PRO A 114 -9.82 -21.81 -2.37
C PRO A 114 -9.00 -20.51 -2.17
N PHE A 115 -8.84 -19.72 -3.24
CA PHE A 115 -7.94 -18.59 -3.25
C PHE A 115 -8.70 -17.27 -3.48
N PHE A 116 -8.44 -16.28 -2.64
CA PHE A 116 -9.05 -14.94 -2.65
C PHE A 116 -7.96 -13.88 -2.82
N VAL A 117 -8.25 -12.84 -3.60
CA VAL A 117 -7.37 -11.68 -3.80
C VAL A 117 -8.12 -10.42 -3.43
N LEU A 118 -7.57 -9.66 -2.48
CA LEU A 118 -8.22 -8.49 -1.90
C LEU A 118 -7.34 -7.24 -2.06
N GLY A 119 -7.91 -6.15 -2.57
CA GLY A 119 -7.27 -4.83 -2.60
C GLY A 119 -6.21 -4.63 -3.68
N ALA A 120 -6.11 -5.53 -4.66
CA ALA A 120 -5.12 -5.43 -5.72
C ALA A 120 -5.45 -4.34 -6.74
N ASN A 121 -4.43 -3.91 -7.50
CA ASN A 121 -4.57 -3.27 -8.80
C ASN A 121 -3.82 -4.09 -9.85
N PHE A 122 -4.19 -3.92 -11.13
CA PHE A 122 -3.52 -4.55 -12.25
C PHE A 122 -2.56 -3.58 -12.93
N GLY A 123 -1.33 -4.03 -13.17
CA GLY A 123 -0.30 -3.26 -13.84
C GLY A 123 0.74 -2.61 -12.89
N PRO A 124 1.78 -1.95 -13.50
CA PRO A 124 1.91 -1.78 -14.95
C PRO A 124 2.06 -3.11 -15.70
N TYR A 125 1.52 -3.14 -16.92
CA TYR A 125 1.67 -4.27 -17.83
C TYR A 125 1.94 -3.77 -19.26
N HIS A 126 2.60 -4.57 -20.08
CA HIS A 126 3.10 -4.17 -21.40
C HIS A 126 2.54 -5.04 -22.54
N THR A 127 2.05 -6.26 -22.21
CA THR A 127 1.62 -7.22 -23.22
C THR A 127 0.19 -7.73 -23.00
N GLU A 128 -0.57 -7.84 -24.10
CA GLU A 128 -1.86 -8.51 -24.08
C GLU A 128 -1.75 -10.01 -23.75
N GLU A 129 -0.59 -10.61 -23.99
CA GLU A 129 -0.32 -12.01 -23.63
C GLU A 129 -0.38 -12.17 -22.10
N TYR A 130 0.26 -11.25 -21.34
CA TYR A 130 0.20 -11.27 -19.88
C TYR A 130 -1.22 -11.02 -19.36
N ARG A 131 -1.92 -9.98 -19.86
CA ARG A 131 -3.29 -9.67 -19.45
C ARG A 131 -4.22 -10.87 -19.69
N SER A 132 -4.17 -11.47 -20.89
CA SER A 132 -4.99 -12.63 -21.24
C SER A 132 -4.66 -13.88 -20.41
N ALA A 133 -3.38 -14.06 -20.04
CA ALA A 133 -2.98 -15.16 -19.17
C ALA A 133 -3.53 -14.98 -17.75
N MET A 134 -3.48 -13.75 -17.21
CA MET A 134 -4.03 -13.44 -15.88
C MET A 134 -5.56 -13.53 -15.85
N ASP A 135 -6.26 -13.17 -16.94
CA ASP A 135 -7.70 -13.34 -17.04
C ASP A 135 -8.12 -14.82 -16.85
N LYS A 136 -7.38 -15.76 -17.48
CA LYS A 136 -7.58 -17.20 -17.27
C LYS A 136 -7.28 -17.64 -15.84
N VAL A 137 -6.32 -17.02 -15.17
CA VAL A 137 -6.04 -17.28 -13.75
C VAL A 137 -7.24 -16.86 -12.91
N TYR A 138 -7.80 -15.69 -13.17
CA TYR A 138 -8.89 -15.13 -12.37
C TYR A 138 -10.16 -16.01 -12.39
N THR A 139 -10.44 -16.70 -13.49
CA THR A 139 -11.57 -17.66 -13.53
C THR A 139 -11.40 -18.86 -12.57
N LYS A 140 -10.19 -19.11 -12.08
CA LYS A 140 -9.90 -20.21 -11.13
C LYS A 140 -9.93 -19.75 -9.67
N LEU A 141 -9.88 -18.44 -9.41
CA LEU A 141 -9.97 -17.87 -8.06
C LEU A 141 -11.39 -18.02 -7.50
N LYS A 142 -11.52 -18.07 -6.20
CA LYS A 142 -12.83 -17.95 -5.54
C LYS A 142 -13.38 -16.54 -5.64
N ASP A 143 -12.49 -15.54 -5.55
CA ASP A 143 -12.82 -14.15 -5.70
C ASP A 143 -11.55 -13.33 -5.97
N ILE A 144 -11.68 -12.28 -6.76
CA ILE A 144 -10.71 -11.21 -6.89
C ILE A 144 -11.43 -9.87 -6.87
N CYS A 145 -11.05 -9.00 -5.93
CA CYS A 145 -11.60 -7.66 -5.81
C CYS A 145 -10.50 -6.63 -6.00
N PHE A 146 -10.54 -5.91 -7.12
CA PHE A 146 -9.63 -4.80 -7.40
C PHE A 146 -10.04 -3.54 -6.64
N ARG A 147 -9.06 -2.66 -6.37
CA ARG A 147 -9.29 -1.41 -5.65
C ARG A 147 -9.60 -0.21 -6.55
N ASP A 148 -9.55 -0.38 -7.86
CA ASP A 148 -9.80 0.66 -8.85
C ASP A 148 -10.61 0.13 -10.05
N THR A 149 -11.38 1.04 -10.65
CA THR A 149 -12.26 0.76 -11.78
C THR A 149 -11.46 0.44 -13.05
N TYR A 150 -10.29 1.05 -13.24
CA TYR A 150 -9.42 0.75 -14.39
C TYR A 150 -9.04 -0.73 -14.41
N SER A 151 -8.50 -1.26 -13.30
CA SER A 151 -8.12 -2.67 -13.20
C SER A 151 -9.30 -3.61 -13.44
N LYS A 152 -10.48 -3.31 -12.89
CA LYS A 152 -11.70 -4.09 -13.10
C LYS A 152 -12.13 -4.10 -14.57
N ASN A 153 -12.07 -2.95 -15.25
CA ASN A 153 -12.54 -2.82 -16.63
C ASN A 153 -11.65 -3.56 -17.66
N LEU A 154 -10.38 -3.78 -17.34
CA LEU A 154 -9.49 -4.64 -18.16
C LEU A 154 -9.99 -6.10 -18.26
N PHE A 155 -10.85 -6.52 -17.32
CA PHE A 155 -11.43 -7.86 -17.21
C PHE A 155 -12.95 -7.80 -17.07
N ALA A 156 -13.60 -6.90 -17.85
CA ALA A 156 -15.02 -6.61 -17.73
C ALA A 156 -15.92 -7.84 -17.93
N ASP A 157 -15.49 -8.76 -18.80
CA ASP A 157 -16.23 -9.96 -19.17
C ASP A 157 -15.99 -11.14 -18.20
N ASN A 158 -15.19 -10.95 -17.14
CA ASN A 158 -14.87 -12.00 -16.17
C ASN A 158 -15.71 -11.82 -14.90
N ASP A 159 -16.70 -12.68 -14.71
CA ASP A 159 -17.63 -12.64 -13.58
C ASP A 159 -16.97 -12.86 -12.20
N HIS A 160 -15.73 -13.36 -12.17
CA HIS A 160 -14.96 -13.52 -10.93
C HIS A 160 -14.30 -12.21 -10.46
N VAL A 161 -14.26 -11.18 -11.34
CA VAL A 161 -13.57 -9.92 -11.07
C VAL A 161 -14.56 -8.88 -10.57
N ARG A 162 -14.33 -8.43 -9.33
CA ARG A 162 -15.10 -7.37 -8.67
C ARG A 162 -14.24 -6.13 -8.45
N GLN A 163 -14.88 -5.04 -8.04
CA GLN A 163 -14.22 -3.81 -7.64
C GLN A 163 -14.85 -3.26 -6.35
N ALA A 164 -14.02 -2.72 -5.49
CA ALA A 164 -14.40 -1.89 -4.36
C ALA A 164 -13.30 -0.84 -4.11
N PRO A 165 -13.58 0.30 -3.49
CA PRO A 165 -12.55 1.27 -3.12
C PRO A 165 -11.46 0.64 -2.25
N ASP A 166 -10.24 1.23 -2.25
CA ASP A 166 -9.12 0.69 -1.47
C ASP A 166 -9.52 0.35 -0.04
N ILE A 167 -9.07 -0.80 0.46
CA ILE A 167 -9.41 -1.34 1.79
C ILE A 167 -9.15 -0.32 2.90
N LEU A 168 -8.09 0.49 2.77
CA LEU A 168 -7.71 1.44 3.82
C LEU A 168 -8.65 2.65 3.93
N PHE A 169 -9.63 2.82 3.03
CA PHE A 169 -10.73 3.74 3.30
C PHE A 169 -11.57 3.33 4.51
N SER A 170 -11.68 2.02 4.79
CA SER A 170 -12.38 1.52 6.00
C SER A 170 -11.50 1.53 7.26
N TYR A 171 -10.22 1.89 7.16
CA TYR A 171 -9.33 1.89 8.31
C TYR A 171 -9.68 3.01 9.31
N PRO A 172 -9.84 2.72 10.61
CA PRO A 172 -10.26 3.71 11.60
C PRO A 172 -9.12 4.69 11.93
N MET A 173 -9.15 5.88 11.32
CA MET A 173 -8.17 6.93 11.60
C MET A 173 -8.34 7.49 13.02
N PRO A 174 -7.22 7.76 13.74
CA PRO A 174 -7.26 8.35 15.07
C PRO A 174 -7.95 9.72 15.08
N LYS A 175 -8.84 9.95 16.05
CA LYS A 175 -9.46 11.25 16.29
C LYS A 175 -8.60 12.02 17.30
N VAL A 176 -7.83 12.98 16.82
CA VAL A 176 -6.96 13.85 17.63
C VAL A 176 -7.23 15.31 17.30
N GLU A 177 -6.89 16.21 18.22
CA GLU A 177 -6.99 17.64 17.99
C GLU A 177 -6.01 18.10 16.91
N GLU A 178 -6.50 18.88 15.94
CA GLU A 178 -5.67 19.38 14.84
C GLU A 178 -4.70 20.47 15.31
N ASN A 179 -3.46 20.36 14.87
CA ASN A 179 -2.49 21.46 14.95
C ASN A 179 -2.56 22.28 13.66
N LYS A 180 -3.19 23.46 13.72
CA LYS A 180 -3.38 24.38 12.58
C LYS A 180 -2.10 24.88 11.92
N LYS A 181 -0.95 24.51 12.44
CA LYS A 181 0.38 24.85 11.92
C LYS A 181 1.23 23.61 11.66
N GLN A 182 0.61 22.44 11.46
CA GLN A 182 1.32 21.21 11.14
C GLN A 182 0.94 20.68 9.76
N ILE A 183 1.96 20.30 8.97
CA ILE A 183 1.85 19.68 7.65
C ILE A 183 2.57 18.33 7.70
N PHE A 184 1.94 17.31 7.12
CA PHE A 184 2.50 15.98 7.01
C PHE A 184 2.88 15.69 5.55
N ILE A 185 4.11 15.26 5.29
CA ILE A 185 4.63 14.97 3.96
C ILE A 185 5.14 13.54 3.94
N SER A 186 4.47 12.64 3.21
CA SER A 186 5.02 11.30 2.95
C SER A 186 5.90 11.33 1.71
N VAL A 187 7.16 10.96 1.88
CA VAL A 187 8.17 10.98 0.81
C VAL A 187 8.51 9.57 0.34
N ILE A 188 9.16 9.47 -0.82
CA ILE A 188 9.73 8.23 -1.36
C ILE A 188 11.18 8.46 -1.77
N SER A 189 11.96 7.37 -1.88
CA SER A 189 13.12 7.35 -2.77
C SER A 189 12.64 7.02 -4.18
N TYR A 190 13.03 7.84 -5.15
CA TYR A 190 12.63 7.64 -6.55
C TYR A 190 13.69 6.86 -7.35
N LYS A 191 14.87 6.60 -6.77
CA LYS A 191 16.05 5.98 -7.45
C LYS A 191 15.72 4.67 -8.16
N ASP A 192 15.05 3.75 -7.48
CA ASP A 192 14.72 2.44 -8.08
C ASP A 192 13.50 2.50 -9.01
N LYS A 193 12.68 3.54 -8.87
CA LYS A 193 11.48 3.77 -9.69
C LYS A 193 11.82 4.43 -11.02
N GLU A 194 12.83 5.29 -11.02
CA GLU A 194 13.42 5.91 -12.20
C GLU A 194 13.86 4.88 -13.26
N LEU A 195 14.41 3.74 -12.82
CA LEU A 195 14.91 2.67 -13.72
C LEU A 195 13.78 1.77 -14.29
N ASN A 196 12.60 1.79 -13.73
CA ASN A 196 11.52 0.83 -14.01
C ASN A 196 10.21 1.48 -14.46
N SER A 197 10.20 2.79 -14.64
CA SER A 197 8.97 3.51 -14.99
C SER A 197 8.99 3.93 -16.47
N ASP A 198 7.82 3.81 -17.12
CA ASP A 198 7.52 4.55 -18.36
C ASP A 198 7.41 6.07 -18.09
N PHE A 199 7.87 6.52 -16.91
CA PHE A 199 7.77 7.88 -16.36
C PHE A 199 9.12 8.62 -16.48
N ASP A 200 9.67 8.73 -17.70
CA ASP A 200 11.03 9.24 -17.96
C ASP A 200 11.19 10.77 -17.87
N GLN A 201 10.38 11.50 -17.11
CA GLN A 201 10.47 12.96 -17.14
C GLN A 201 11.08 13.62 -15.89
N MET A 202 11.14 12.94 -14.75
CA MET A 202 11.75 13.48 -13.53
C MET A 202 12.79 12.52 -12.96
N THR A 203 13.99 13.02 -12.66
CA THR A 203 15.03 12.28 -11.96
C THR A 203 14.79 12.28 -10.44
N ASN A 204 15.43 11.35 -9.72
CA ASN A 204 15.38 11.37 -8.25
C ASN A 204 15.96 12.67 -7.67
N GLU A 205 17.01 13.23 -8.29
CA GLU A 205 17.59 14.49 -7.84
C GLU A 205 16.61 15.66 -7.99
N GLU A 206 15.94 15.77 -9.12
CA GLU A 206 14.89 16.78 -9.35
C GLU A 206 13.73 16.63 -8.37
N TYR A 207 13.26 15.40 -8.12
CA TYR A 207 12.24 15.13 -7.11
C TYR A 207 12.67 15.63 -5.72
N ILE A 208 13.87 15.27 -5.28
CA ILE A 208 14.41 15.72 -3.99
C ILE A 208 14.50 17.24 -3.94
N GLU A 209 14.97 17.91 -4.99
CA GLU A 209 15.06 19.37 -5.04
C GLU A 209 13.69 20.05 -4.93
N LYS A 210 12.68 19.56 -5.67
CA LYS A 210 11.30 20.05 -5.57
C LYS A 210 10.74 19.86 -4.15
N MET A 211 10.98 18.70 -3.54
CA MET A 211 10.53 18.42 -2.18
C MET A 211 11.26 19.29 -1.14
N VAL A 212 12.52 19.65 -1.36
CA VAL A 212 13.27 20.63 -0.56
C VAL A 212 12.61 22.00 -0.65
N GLN A 213 12.23 22.47 -1.84
CA GLN A 213 11.54 23.75 -2.05
C GLN A 213 10.20 23.77 -1.32
N ILE A 214 9.37 22.71 -1.46
CA ILE A 214 8.09 22.59 -0.77
C ILE A 214 8.26 22.60 0.76
N THR A 215 9.15 21.76 1.28
CA THR A 215 9.43 21.64 2.72
C THR A 215 9.92 22.94 3.30
N SER A 216 10.91 23.59 2.64
CA SER A 216 11.48 24.87 3.08
C SER A 216 10.46 26.00 2.99
N GLY A 217 9.63 26.01 1.95
CA GLY A 217 8.57 27.00 1.74
C GLY A 217 7.59 27.02 2.93
N PHE A 218 7.00 25.88 3.25
CA PHE A 218 6.08 25.77 4.38
C PHE A 218 6.76 26.02 5.73
N SER A 219 8.00 25.55 5.89
CA SER A 219 8.76 25.83 7.12
C SER A 219 9.01 27.32 7.34
N LYS A 220 9.33 28.08 6.27
CA LYS A 220 9.51 29.54 6.32
C LYS A 220 8.21 30.29 6.62
N GLU A 221 7.05 29.74 6.24
CA GLU A 221 5.73 30.26 6.60
C GLU A 221 5.30 29.90 8.03
N GLY A 222 6.18 29.26 8.79
CA GLY A 222 5.98 28.94 10.21
C GLY A 222 5.21 27.65 10.47
N TYR A 223 5.05 26.78 9.46
CA TYR A 223 4.47 25.45 9.66
C TYR A 223 5.50 24.50 10.30
N GLN A 224 5.03 23.62 11.16
CA GLN A 224 5.74 22.41 11.53
C GLN A 224 5.60 21.39 10.39
N VAL A 225 6.70 20.93 9.85
CA VAL A 225 6.71 19.97 8.75
C VAL A 225 7.21 18.62 9.24
N ILE A 226 6.38 17.60 9.07
CA ILE A 226 6.74 16.22 9.36
C ILE A 226 7.03 15.51 8.04
N LEU A 227 8.29 15.12 7.81
CA LEU A 227 8.69 14.25 6.70
C LEU A 227 8.56 12.81 7.17
N ALA A 228 7.68 12.04 6.53
CA ALA A 228 7.36 10.68 6.94
C ALA A 228 7.92 9.64 5.96
N SER A 229 8.68 8.69 6.51
CA SER A 229 9.12 7.47 5.85
C SER A 229 8.10 6.36 6.15
N PHE A 230 7.50 5.77 5.12
CA PHE A 230 6.56 4.65 5.25
C PHE A 230 7.22 3.30 5.06
N CYS A 231 8.30 3.25 4.27
CA CYS A 231 9.06 2.05 4.00
C CYS A 231 10.56 2.36 3.95
N ARG A 232 11.26 2.01 5.02
CA ARG A 232 12.71 2.22 5.12
C ARG A 232 13.47 1.44 4.05
N GLU A 233 13.05 0.22 3.76
CA GLU A 233 13.71 -0.66 2.80
C GLU A 233 13.58 -0.17 1.35
N GLU A 234 12.59 0.67 1.06
CA GLU A 234 12.45 1.36 -0.22
C GLU A 234 13.14 2.73 -0.25
N GLY A 235 13.94 3.08 0.78
CA GLY A 235 14.76 4.29 0.82
C GLY A 235 14.04 5.57 1.26
N ASP A 236 12.81 5.50 1.76
CA ASP A 236 12.04 6.68 2.19
C ASP A 236 12.76 7.49 3.28
N LEU A 237 13.41 6.79 4.22
CA LEU A 237 14.14 7.44 5.32
C LEU A 237 15.32 8.25 4.78
N ASP A 238 16.07 7.69 3.82
CA ASP A 238 17.22 8.36 3.21
C ASP A 238 16.76 9.61 2.45
N ALA A 239 15.65 9.50 1.70
CA ALA A 239 15.04 10.65 1.03
C ALA A 239 14.59 11.73 2.02
N ALA A 240 13.92 11.35 3.11
CA ALA A 240 13.49 12.28 4.16
C ALA A 240 14.69 13.00 4.82
N GLN A 241 15.78 12.30 5.09
CA GLN A 241 17.01 12.86 5.64
C GLN A 241 17.67 13.82 4.66
N GLU A 242 17.76 13.46 3.39
CA GLU A 242 18.34 14.32 2.35
C GLU A 242 17.52 15.60 2.18
N ILE A 243 16.19 15.50 2.07
CA ILE A 243 15.29 16.66 1.99
C ILE A 243 15.48 17.56 3.19
N LYS A 244 15.46 17.01 4.42
CA LYS A 244 15.66 17.80 5.64
C LYS A 244 17.02 18.51 5.67
N ASN A 245 18.11 17.81 5.33
CA ASN A 245 19.46 18.36 5.33
C ASN A 245 19.60 19.52 4.35
N ARG A 246 19.04 19.37 3.14
CA ARG A 246 19.07 20.39 2.08
C ARG A 246 18.12 21.55 2.32
N SER A 247 17.07 21.35 3.13
CA SER A 247 16.13 22.41 3.54
C SER A 247 16.71 23.39 4.54
N GLY A 248 17.96 23.21 4.98
CA GLY A 248 18.63 24.01 6.00
C GLY A 248 18.28 23.57 7.41
N GLN A 249 18.98 24.14 8.40
CA GLN A 249 18.80 23.76 9.82
C GLN A 249 17.53 24.38 10.42
N GLN A 250 16.37 24.07 9.85
CA GLN A 250 15.09 24.58 10.35
C GLN A 250 14.57 23.66 11.46
N ARG A 251 14.39 24.22 12.66
CA ARG A 251 13.98 23.47 13.88
C ARG A 251 12.55 22.91 13.77
N ASN A 252 11.74 23.42 12.89
CA ASN A 252 10.36 23.03 12.66
C ASN A 252 10.19 21.94 11.57
N ILE A 253 11.29 21.36 11.05
CA ILE A 253 11.26 20.20 10.18
C ILE A 253 11.70 18.96 10.96
N THR A 254 10.82 17.99 11.10
CA THR A 254 11.06 16.72 11.80
C THR A 254 10.90 15.53 10.87
N ILE A 255 11.56 14.43 11.18
CA ILE A 255 11.39 13.16 10.44
C ILE A 255 10.63 12.20 11.34
N PHE A 256 9.58 11.58 10.79
CA PHE A 256 8.92 10.44 11.39
C PHE A 256 9.25 9.20 10.56
N ASP A 257 9.99 8.28 11.15
CA ASP A 257 10.38 7.02 10.51
C ASP A 257 9.50 5.88 11.01
N TYR A 258 8.71 5.30 10.11
CA TYR A 258 7.91 4.13 10.40
C TYR A 258 8.80 2.88 10.55
N ASN A 259 8.64 2.18 11.67
CA ASN A 259 9.46 1.01 11.99
C ASN A 259 8.64 -0.26 12.29
N GLY A 260 7.35 -0.25 11.93
CA GLY A 260 6.41 -1.34 12.16
C GLY A 260 5.75 -1.35 13.55
N THR A 261 6.34 -0.68 14.56
CA THR A 261 5.81 -0.69 15.94
C THR A 261 5.21 0.64 16.39
N ASN A 262 5.46 1.71 15.66
CA ASN A 262 5.05 3.08 15.95
C ASN A 262 3.92 3.58 15.03
N ARG A 263 3.12 2.65 14.47
CA ARG A 263 2.05 2.95 13.50
C ARG A 263 0.98 3.87 14.07
N LYS A 264 0.56 3.63 15.35
CA LYS A 264 -0.41 4.49 16.02
C LYS A 264 0.06 5.93 16.10
N GLN A 265 1.30 6.16 16.52
CA GLN A 265 1.88 7.50 16.62
C GLN A 265 1.97 8.18 15.24
N LEU A 266 2.35 7.44 14.19
CA LEU A 266 2.40 7.99 12.83
C LEU A 266 1.02 8.43 12.35
N LEU A 267 -0.01 7.59 12.55
CA LEU A 267 -1.39 7.92 12.18
C LEU A 267 -1.95 9.09 13.02
N GLU A 268 -1.57 9.20 14.29
CA GLU A 268 -1.90 10.36 15.14
C GLU A 268 -1.26 11.65 14.61
N GLU A 269 0.01 11.62 14.20
CA GLU A 269 0.66 12.80 13.60
C GLU A 269 0.04 13.18 12.25
N MET A 270 -0.33 12.19 11.44
CA MET A 270 -1.07 12.41 10.20
C MET A 270 -2.43 13.05 10.47
N SER A 271 -3.21 12.50 11.41
CA SER A 271 -4.53 13.03 11.79
C SER A 271 -4.46 14.41 12.48
N ARG A 272 -3.36 14.71 13.17
CA ARG A 272 -3.09 16.02 13.79
C ARG A 272 -2.82 17.11 12.76
N SER A 273 -2.26 16.75 11.61
CA SER A 273 -1.91 17.70 10.56
C SER A 273 -3.15 18.23 9.85
N ILE A 274 -3.12 19.51 9.45
CA ILE A 274 -4.22 20.11 8.67
C ILE A 274 -4.11 19.82 7.19
N TYR A 275 -2.91 19.47 6.72
CA TYR A 275 -2.59 19.29 5.33
C TYR A 275 -1.64 18.12 5.13
N ILE A 276 -1.93 17.33 4.10
CA ILE A 276 -1.14 16.14 3.74
C ILE A 276 -0.59 16.34 2.33
N ILE A 277 0.72 16.20 2.17
CA ILE A 277 1.38 16.08 0.86
C ILE A 277 1.84 14.65 0.73
N ALA A 278 1.35 13.92 -0.26
CA ALA A 278 1.52 12.47 -0.28
C ALA A 278 2.09 11.95 -1.60
N THR A 279 3.36 11.54 -1.59
CA THR A 279 3.92 10.74 -2.67
C THR A 279 3.62 9.24 -2.49
N ARG A 280 3.57 8.74 -1.25
CA ARG A 280 3.11 7.37 -0.98
C ARG A 280 1.62 7.23 -1.24
N PHE A 281 1.23 6.23 -2.04
CA PHE A 281 -0.17 5.93 -2.36
C PHE A 281 -1.05 5.89 -1.11
N HIS A 282 -0.67 5.10 -0.11
CA HIS A 282 -1.45 5.00 1.13
C HIS A 282 -1.38 6.29 1.99
N GLY A 283 -0.41 7.18 1.74
CA GLY A 283 -0.41 8.52 2.30
C GLY A 283 -1.59 9.35 1.79
N THR A 284 -1.92 9.22 0.50
CA THR A 284 -3.11 9.83 -0.10
C THR A 284 -4.38 9.23 0.49
N ILE A 285 -4.54 7.90 0.46
CA ILE A 285 -5.75 7.23 0.95
C ILE A 285 -6.04 7.59 2.41
N LEU A 286 -5.06 7.42 3.29
CA LEU A 286 -5.21 7.70 4.73
C LEU A 286 -5.46 9.18 5.01
N GLY A 287 -4.84 10.08 4.23
CA GLY A 287 -5.09 11.51 4.33
C GLY A 287 -6.54 11.89 4.00
N LEU A 288 -7.08 11.33 2.91
CA LEU A 288 -8.47 11.49 2.51
C LEU A 288 -9.41 10.87 3.54
N THR A 289 -9.13 9.68 4.03
CA THR A 289 -9.90 8.98 5.09
C THR A 289 -9.93 9.79 6.39
N ALA A 290 -8.84 10.49 6.71
CA ALA A 290 -8.76 11.39 7.87
C ALA A 290 -9.51 12.73 7.64
N GLY A 291 -10.15 12.96 6.49
CA GLY A 291 -10.85 14.19 6.13
C GLY A 291 -9.94 15.41 5.98
N LYS A 292 -8.69 15.19 5.56
CA LYS A 292 -7.70 16.26 5.36
C LYS A 292 -7.76 16.83 3.95
N SER A 293 -7.28 18.07 3.80
CA SER A 293 -6.85 18.56 2.50
C SER A 293 -5.60 17.80 2.09
N VAL A 294 -5.59 17.21 0.90
CA VAL A 294 -4.49 16.37 0.42
C VAL A 294 -3.97 16.90 -0.91
N PHE A 295 -2.65 16.97 -1.06
CA PHE A 295 -1.96 17.19 -2.31
C PHE A 295 -1.25 15.90 -2.72
N PRO A 296 -1.88 15.08 -3.57
CA PRO A 296 -1.27 13.86 -4.08
C PRO A 296 -0.10 14.17 -5.02
N ILE A 297 0.96 13.37 -4.96
CA ILE A 297 2.07 13.41 -5.92
C ILE A 297 2.09 12.04 -6.62
N LEU A 298 1.74 12.06 -7.91
CA LEU A 298 1.60 10.85 -8.72
C LEU A 298 2.96 10.45 -9.30
N TYR A 299 3.45 9.28 -8.90
CA TYR A 299 4.61 8.64 -9.52
C TYR A 299 4.24 7.38 -10.33
N SER A 300 2.95 7.05 -10.37
CA SER A 300 2.39 5.92 -11.12
C SER A 300 0.89 6.10 -11.29
N ASP A 301 0.31 5.42 -12.27
CA ASP A 301 -1.11 5.58 -12.60
C ASP A 301 -2.08 5.06 -11.53
N LYS A 302 -1.64 4.16 -10.62
CA LYS A 302 -2.51 3.63 -9.56
C LYS A 302 -3.15 4.71 -8.68
N THR A 303 -2.41 5.79 -8.39
CA THR A 303 -2.96 6.92 -7.63
C THR A 303 -3.94 7.71 -8.49
N LYS A 304 -3.61 7.92 -9.77
CA LYS A 304 -4.48 8.60 -10.73
C LYS A 304 -5.84 7.88 -10.84
N TYR A 305 -5.85 6.57 -11.06
CA TYR A 305 -7.09 5.81 -11.19
C TYR A 305 -7.99 5.91 -9.96
N VAL A 306 -7.41 5.87 -8.77
CA VAL A 306 -8.22 6.04 -7.54
C VAL A 306 -8.73 7.47 -7.41
N LEU A 307 -7.96 8.50 -7.77
CA LEU A 307 -8.44 9.88 -7.77
C LEU A 307 -9.57 10.10 -8.79
N GLU A 308 -9.49 9.48 -9.97
CA GLU A 308 -10.54 9.49 -10.98
C GLU A 308 -11.82 8.81 -10.45
N ASP A 309 -11.70 7.63 -9.85
CA ASP A 309 -12.83 6.90 -9.24
C ASP A 309 -13.52 7.70 -8.13
N LEU A 310 -12.76 8.50 -7.39
CA LEU A 310 -13.30 9.41 -6.36
C LEU A 310 -13.94 10.67 -6.93
N GLY A 311 -13.71 11.02 -8.21
CA GLY A 311 -14.05 12.34 -8.75
C GLY A 311 -13.26 13.46 -8.04
N PHE A 312 -11.97 13.24 -7.78
CA PHE A 312 -11.12 14.22 -7.12
C PHE A 312 -10.88 15.45 -8.02
N HIS A 313 -11.17 16.64 -7.51
CA HIS A 313 -11.03 17.91 -8.23
C HIS A 313 -10.02 18.87 -7.57
N GLY A 314 -9.28 18.40 -6.56
CA GLY A 314 -8.19 19.16 -5.94
C GLY A 314 -6.96 19.23 -6.83
N GLU A 315 -6.01 20.08 -6.45
CA GLU A 315 -4.71 20.13 -7.12
C GLU A 315 -3.90 18.87 -6.75
N TYR A 316 -3.09 18.39 -7.70
CA TYR A 316 -2.13 17.32 -7.51
C TYR A 316 -0.89 17.57 -8.38
N ALA A 317 0.21 16.89 -8.09
CA ALA A 317 1.37 16.85 -8.97
C ALA A 317 1.47 15.50 -9.67
N ASP A 318 1.97 15.50 -10.91
CA ASP A 318 2.32 14.29 -11.66
C ASP A 318 3.81 14.38 -12.02
N LEU A 319 4.62 13.41 -11.63
CA LEU A 319 6.06 13.43 -11.89
C LEU A 319 6.40 13.37 -13.38
N ARG A 320 5.43 13.08 -14.25
CA ARG A 320 5.54 13.22 -15.71
C ARG A 320 5.48 14.67 -16.17
N ASP A 321 4.95 15.57 -15.34
CA ASP A 321 4.93 17.03 -15.53
C ASP A 321 5.67 17.67 -14.35
N PRO A 322 7.02 17.86 -14.47
CA PRO A 322 7.84 18.39 -13.39
C PRO A 322 7.40 19.77 -12.87
N ASP A 323 6.72 20.57 -13.70
CA ASP A 323 6.25 21.89 -13.30
C ASP A 323 5.02 21.82 -12.40
N SER A 324 4.28 20.71 -12.43
CA SER A 324 3.16 20.47 -11.52
C SER A 324 3.60 20.33 -10.06
N LEU A 325 4.82 19.83 -9.80
CA LEU A 325 5.39 19.69 -8.46
C LEU A 325 6.10 20.97 -8.05
N SER A 326 5.40 21.87 -7.40
CA SER A 326 5.94 23.15 -6.92
C SER A 326 5.36 23.54 -5.57
N PHE A 327 6.07 24.42 -4.85
CA PHE A 327 5.58 24.99 -3.60
C PHE A 327 4.30 25.80 -3.83
N GLU A 328 4.23 26.54 -4.92
CA GLU A 328 3.09 27.38 -5.30
C GLU A 328 1.83 26.53 -5.48
N ASN A 329 1.90 25.42 -6.20
CA ASN A 329 0.78 24.51 -6.42
C ASN A 329 0.34 23.82 -5.11
N ALA A 330 1.29 23.34 -4.30
CA ALA A 330 0.98 22.75 -3.00
C ALA A 330 0.34 23.78 -2.06
N LYS A 331 0.82 25.03 -2.07
CA LYS A 331 0.26 26.13 -1.28
C LYS A 331 -1.14 26.51 -1.76
N LYS A 332 -1.35 26.64 -3.06
CA LYS A 332 -2.67 26.92 -3.67
C LYS A 332 -3.70 25.86 -3.25
N ASN A 333 -3.32 24.57 -3.23
CA ASN A 333 -4.21 23.51 -2.77
C ASN A 333 -4.54 23.63 -1.27
N LEU A 334 -3.56 23.95 -0.41
CA LEU A 334 -3.82 24.22 1.00
C LEU A 334 -4.77 25.40 1.19
N GLU A 335 -4.53 26.52 0.48
CA GLU A 335 -5.32 27.75 0.58
C GLU A 335 -6.74 27.57 0.05
N SER A 336 -6.96 26.69 -0.93
CA SER A 336 -8.29 26.34 -1.43
C SER A 336 -9.16 25.68 -0.35
N GLY A 337 -8.53 25.03 0.63
CA GLY A 337 -9.21 24.24 1.66
C GLY A 337 -10.00 23.06 1.11
N TYR A 338 -9.73 22.65 -0.14
CA TYR A 338 -10.44 21.55 -0.78
C TYR A 338 -10.32 20.25 0.04
N LYS A 339 -11.47 19.66 0.29
CA LYS A 339 -11.60 18.34 0.91
C LYS A 339 -12.68 17.56 0.18
N ILE A 340 -12.42 16.33 -0.13
CA ILE A 340 -13.40 15.44 -0.74
C ILE A 340 -14.13 14.63 0.33
N ASP A 341 -15.43 14.41 0.13
CA ASP A 341 -16.19 13.47 0.93
C ASP A 341 -15.93 12.03 0.42
N VAL A 342 -15.36 11.20 1.28
CA VAL A 342 -15.07 9.79 0.98
C VAL A 342 -15.99 8.82 1.74
N THR A 343 -17.11 9.31 2.27
CA THR A 343 -18.04 8.49 3.07
C THR A 343 -18.52 7.26 2.31
N GLU A 344 -18.83 7.39 1.03
CA GLU A 344 -19.24 6.26 0.19
C GLU A 344 -18.09 5.26 0.01
N SER A 345 -16.87 5.75 -0.21
CA SER A 345 -15.68 4.89 -0.33
C SER A 345 -15.39 4.13 0.97
N VAL A 346 -15.56 4.78 2.13
CA VAL A 346 -15.44 4.14 3.45
C VAL A 346 -16.42 2.98 3.60
N GLN A 347 -17.68 3.18 3.22
CA GLN A 347 -18.72 2.14 3.29
C GLN A 347 -18.46 1.00 2.29
N ASN A 348 -18.08 1.35 1.07
CA ASN A 348 -17.90 0.37 0.00
C ASN A 348 -16.58 -0.41 0.07
N ALA A 349 -15.55 0.10 0.77
CA ALA A 349 -14.29 -0.63 0.97
C ALA A 349 -14.47 -1.99 1.66
N GLU A 350 -15.48 -2.11 2.52
CA GLU A 350 -15.85 -3.37 3.18
C GLU A 350 -16.23 -4.48 2.18
N LYS A 351 -16.68 -4.14 0.98
CA LYS A 351 -17.06 -5.09 -0.08
C LYS A 351 -15.91 -5.98 -0.54
N HIS A 352 -14.65 -5.59 -0.29
CA HIS A 352 -13.51 -6.49 -0.55
C HIS A 352 -13.67 -7.84 0.15
N PHE A 353 -14.27 -7.85 1.33
CA PHE A 353 -14.36 -9.04 2.19
C PHE A 353 -15.60 -9.89 1.97
N GLU A 354 -16.62 -9.44 1.23
CA GLU A 354 -17.93 -10.10 1.09
C GLU A 354 -17.81 -11.59 0.77
N LYS A 355 -17.02 -11.95 -0.26
CA LYS A 355 -16.90 -13.35 -0.69
C LYS A 355 -16.09 -14.21 0.27
N LEU A 356 -15.13 -13.62 0.96
CA LEU A 356 -14.38 -14.30 2.01
C LEU A 356 -15.27 -14.50 3.25
N ASP A 357 -16.07 -13.51 3.63
CA ASP A 357 -17.06 -13.61 4.72
C ASP A 357 -18.06 -14.73 4.45
N GLU A 358 -18.67 -14.77 3.26
CA GLU A 358 -19.57 -15.84 2.83
C GLU A 358 -18.91 -17.23 2.96
N PHE A 359 -17.65 -17.33 2.51
CA PHE A 359 -16.92 -18.60 2.53
C PHE A 359 -16.54 -19.08 3.93
N LEU A 360 -16.14 -18.17 4.80
CA LEU A 360 -15.73 -18.52 6.17
C LEU A 360 -16.93 -18.83 7.09
N ASN A 361 -18.12 -18.26 6.80
CA ASN A 361 -19.34 -18.49 7.58
C ASN A 361 -20.08 -19.78 7.20
N ASN A 362 -19.75 -20.37 6.03
CA ASN A 362 -20.24 -21.67 5.60
C ASN A 362 -19.29 -22.81 6.04
#